data_298f55b5f7d02979627c5d88ac92aef6
#
_entry.id   298f55b5f7d02979627c5d88ac92aef6
#
_cell.length_a   1.000
_cell.length_b   1.000
_cell.length_c   1.000
_cell.angle_alpha   90.00
_cell.angle_beta   90.00
_cell.angle_gamma   90.00
#
_symmetry.space_group_name_H-M   'P 1'
#
loop_
_entity.id
_entity.type
_entity.pdbx_description
1 polymer ?
#
loop_
_entity_poly.entity_id
_entity_poly.type
_entity_poly.pdbx_seq_one_letter_code
_entity_poly.pdbx_strand_id
1 'polypeptide(L)'
;MAEQAPVRPCRPPLPLPAAGLSPHHHPTYVVQIRKDQIYRVPPAENAALVEHYVNQENFRRQRHCRFLGFLERLLPVLLPLLLVTATVVAFFAAVNPSTPTFVIKSLAIKNVSRSVTEYDFAVSVSNPSNRIGLAYAGGGRVAACHDGKEIATGETSGFYQTHGKSTDLEVVLRGSNKALKASEKGLRIELVANFSVNPKVGGLELWRRSLAVNCDVKVTELDKNKKVRISSQDCSSKLHS
;
A
#
# COMPACT_ATOMS: atom_id res chain seq x y z
N MET A 1 -39.87 -4.24 23.40
CA MET A 1 -40.82 -3.26 22.81
C MET A 1 -39.98 -2.10 22.35
N ALA A 2 -39.65 -2.04 21.06
CA ALA A 2 -38.88 -0.94 20.48
C ALA A 2 -39.87 0.10 19.98
N GLU A 3 -39.86 1.26 20.62
CA GLU A 3 -40.65 2.43 20.28
C GLU A 3 -40.19 2.98 18.93
N GLN A 4 -41.05 2.92 17.93
CA GLN A 4 -40.81 3.48 16.60
C GLN A 4 -40.90 5.01 16.70
N ALA A 5 -39.74 5.69 16.55
CA ALA A 5 -39.67 7.14 16.43
C ALA A 5 -40.53 7.62 15.22
N PRO A 6 -41.37 8.68 15.38
CA PRO A 6 -42.22 9.17 14.32
C PRO A 6 -41.40 9.70 13.14
N VAL A 7 -41.70 9.20 11.95
CA VAL A 7 -41.10 9.69 10.69
C VAL A 7 -41.53 11.15 10.51
N ARG A 8 -40.58 12.07 10.54
CA ARG A 8 -40.83 13.50 10.28
C ARG A 8 -41.28 13.69 8.83
N PRO A 9 -42.42 14.37 8.58
CA PRO A 9 -42.84 14.63 7.22
C PRO A 9 -41.82 15.57 6.52
N CYS A 10 -41.54 15.30 5.25
CA CYS A 10 -40.69 16.14 4.41
C CYS A 10 -41.25 17.60 4.43
N ARG A 11 -40.47 18.52 4.91
CA ARG A 11 -40.87 19.94 4.97
C ARG A 11 -41.06 20.47 3.54
N PRO A 12 -42.17 21.16 3.22
CA PRO A 12 -42.35 21.76 1.89
C PRO A 12 -41.26 22.80 1.61
N PRO A 13 -40.79 22.93 0.36
CA PRO A 13 -39.82 23.96 0.01
C PRO A 13 -40.42 25.35 0.24
N LEU A 14 -39.60 26.24 0.80
CA LEU A 14 -39.92 27.64 0.96
C LEU A 14 -40.26 28.26 -0.41
N PRO A 15 -41.26 29.15 -0.52
CA PRO A 15 -41.54 29.82 -1.76
C PRO A 15 -40.34 30.67 -2.19
N LEU A 16 -39.97 30.57 -3.46
CA LEU A 16 -38.93 31.37 -4.07
C LEU A 16 -39.29 32.86 -3.93
N PRO A 17 -38.34 33.76 -3.63
CA PRO A 17 -38.59 35.20 -3.65
C PRO A 17 -39.04 35.61 -5.06
N ALA A 18 -40.14 36.31 -5.14
CA ALA A 18 -40.65 36.87 -6.38
C ALA A 18 -39.58 37.75 -7.03
N ALA A 19 -39.14 37.36 -8.22
CA ALA A 19 -38.29 38.21 -9.03
C ALA A 19 -38.99 39.56 -9.26
N GLY A 20 -38.32 40.63 -8.85
CA GLY A 20 -38.83 41.98 -9.01
C GLY A 20 -39.09 42.32 -10.48
N LEU A 21 -40.33 42.43 -10.84
CA LEU A 21 -40.78 43.02 -12.11
C LEU A 21 -40.60 44.51 -12.05
N SER A 22 -39.83 45.08 -12.95
CA SER A 22 -39.74 46.50 -13.22
C SER A 22 -41.13 47.10 -13.46
N PRO A 23 -41.40 48.33 -13.00
CA PRO A 23 -42.68 48.95 -13.21
C PRO A 23 -42.78 49.50 -14.64
N HIS A 24 -43.17 48.68 -15.58
CA HIS A 24 -43.72 49.21 -16.82
C HIS A 24 -45.18 49.59 -16.53
N HIS A 25 -45.49 50.86 -16.54
CA HIS A 25 -46.83 51.39 -16.47
C HIS A 25 -47.65 50.94 -17.70
N HIS A 26 -48.26 49.78 -17.62
CA HIS A 26 -49.40 49.45 -18.48
C HIS A 26 -50.67 49.87 -17.79
N PRO A 27 -51.62 50.44 -18.53
CA PRO A 27 -52.90 50.82 -17.95
C PRO A 27 -53.59 49.59 -17.38
N THR A 28 -53.73 49.57 -16.06
CA THR A 28 -54.37 48.47 -15.36
C THR A 28 -55.87 48.58 -15.55
N TYR A 29 -56.44 47.68 -16.37
CA TYR A 29 -57.89 47.57 -16.45
C TYR A 29 -58.37 46.71 -15.26
N VAL A 30 -59.18 47.33 -14.42
CA VAL A 30 -59.88 46.61 -13.37
C VAL A 30 -61.14 45.97 -13.98
N VAL A 31 -61.08 44.67 -14.23
CA VAL A 31 -62.23 43.90 -14.67
C VAL A 31 -62.98 43.42 -13.45
N GLN A 32 -64.14 43.89 -13.14
CA GLN A 32 -65.01 43.37 -12.10
C GLN A 32 -65.73 42.10 -12.64
N ILE A 33 -65.19 40.96 -12.25
CA ILE A 33 -65.82 39.63 -12.56
C ILE A 33 -66.73 39.27 -11.38
N ARG A 34 -67.98 38.93 -11.63
CA ARG A 34 -68.89 38.39 -10.60
C ARG A 34 -68.33 37.09 -10.01
N LYS A 35 -68.51 36.91 -8.69
CA LYS A 35 -67.96 35.70 -7.95
C LYS A 35 -68.43 34.38 -8.52
N ASP A 36 -69.63 34.35 -9.13
CA ASP A 36 -70.23 33.20 -9.78
C ASP A 36 -69.59 32.81 -11.13
N GLN A 37 -68.86 33.71 -11.73
CA GLN A 37 -68.11 33.48 -12.98
C GLN A 37 -66.68 33.04 -12.79
N ILE A 38 -66.21 33.00 -11.56
CA ILE A 38 -64.87 32.47 -11.26
C ILE A 38 -64.97 30.93 -11.18
N TYR A 39 -64.54 30.29 -12.23
CA TYR A 39 -64.47 28.82 -12.25
C TYR A 39 -63.54 28.32 -11.13
N ARG A 40 -64.12 27.70 -10.10
CA ARG A 40 -63.34 27.03 -9.03
C ARG A 40 -62.85 25.67 -9.43
N VAL A 41 -63.32 25.16 -10.53
CA VAL A 41 -62.95 23.84 -11.09
C VAL A 41 -62.45 24.09 -12.53
N PRO A 42 -61.29 23.57 -12.89
CA PRO A 42 -60.79 23.70 -14.25
C PRO A 42 -61.80 23.08 -15.24
N PRO A 43 -61.96 23.63 -16.47
CA PRO A 43 -62.77 23.03 -17.51
C PRO A 43 -62.41 21.58 -17.70
N ALA A 44 -63.42 20.74 -18.01
CA ALA A 44 -63.23 19.28 -18.12
C ALA A 44 -62.09 18.88 -19.11
N GLU A 45 -61.87 19.75 -20.11
CA GLU A 45 -60.78 19.56 -21.10
C GLU A 45 -59.40 19.70 -20.48
N ASN A 46 -59.25 20.55 -19.48
CA ASN A 46 -57.96 20.75 -18.80
C ASN A 46 -57.79 19.93 -17.51
N ALA A 47 -58.83 19.30 -17.04
CA ALA A 47 -58.82 18.49 -15.81
C ALA A 47 -57.81 17.34 -15.91
N ALA A 48 -57.79 16.63 -17.01
CA ALA A 48 -56.84 15.52 -17.26
C ALA A 48 -55.38 16.02 -17.30
N LEU A 49 -55.14 17.22 -17.84
CA LEU A 49 -53.81 17.84 -17.93
C LEU A 49 -53.31 18.25 -16.54
N VAL A 50 -54.17 18.86 -15.73
CA VAL A 50 -53.83 19.26 -14.34
C VAL A 50 -53.55 17.99 -13.50
N GLU A 51 -54.37 16.94 -13.64
CA GLU A 51 -54.17 15.69 -12.93
C GLU A 51 -52.86 15.00 -13.31
N HIS A 52 -52.50 15.06 -14.60
CA HIS A 52 -51.19 14.53 -15.07
C HIS A 52 -50.02 15.29 -14.46
N TYR A 53 -50.07 16.61 -14.39
CA TYR A 53 -48.98 17.42 -13.80
C TYR A 53 -48.86 17.20 -12.29
N VAL A 54 -49.98 17.20 -11.57
CA VAL A 54 -50.02 16.94 -10.12
C VAL A 54 -49.50 15.53 -9.79
N ASN A 55 -49.87 14.52 -10.57
CA ASN A 55 -49.36 13.19 -10.41
C ASN A 55 -47.85 13.11 -10.71
N GLN A 56 -47.36 13.79 -11.75
CA GLN A 56 -45.95 13.77 -12.09
C GLN A 56 -45.06 14.42 -10.99
N GLU A 57 -45.51 15.53 -10.38
CA GLU A 57 -44.81 16.13 -9.23
C GLU A 57 -44.82 15.23 -7.99
N ASN A 58 -45.95 14.60 -7.71
CA ASN A 58 -46.09 13.65 -6.60
C ASN A 58 -45.15 12.43 -6.78
N PHE A 59 -45.04 11.87 -7.99
CA PHE A 59 -44.10 10.77 -8.29
C PHE A 59 -42.65 11.18 -8.11
N ARG A 60 -42.26 12.37 -8.54
CA ARG A 60 -40.88 12.88 -8.32
C ARG A 60 -40.58 13.06 -6.83
N ARG A 61 -41.49 13.68 -6.09
CA ARG A 61 -41.38 13.89 -4.64
C ARG A 61 -41.30 12.56 -3.87
N GLN A 62 -42.11 11.60 -4.22
CA GLN A 62 -42.15 10.30 -3.58
C GLN A 62 -40.85 9.49 -3.85
N ARG A 63 -40.29 9.57 -5.03
CA ARG A 63 -38.98 8.94 -5.34
C ARG A 63 -37.86 9.55 -4.51
N HIS A 64 -37.81 10.88 -4.38
CA HIS A 64 -36.79 11.54 -3.56
C HIS A 64 -36.90 11.20 -2.07
N CYS A 65 -38.10 11.20 -1.52
CA CYS A 65 -38.30 10.84 -0.11
C CYS A 65 -37.98 9.35 0.15
N ARG A 66 -38.29 8.45 -0.78
CA ARG A 66 -37.92 7.02 -0.66
C ARG A 66 -36.42 6.82 -0.74
N PHE A 67 -35.72 7.53 -1.62
CA PHE A 67 -34.26 7.44 -1.76
C PHE A 67 -33.55 7.97 -0.52
N LEU A 68 -33.98 9.10 0.02
CA LEU A 68 -33.44 9.67 1.27
C LEU A 68 -33.68 8.74 2.47
N GLY A 69 -34.89 8.18 2.60
CA GLY A 69 -35.19 7.23 3.68
C GLY A 69 -34.42 5.91 3.55
N PHE A 70 -34.10 5.47 2.34
CA PHE A 70 -33.23 4.31 2.10
C PHE A 70 -31.78 4.63 2.48
N LEU A 71 -31.30 5.83 2.15
CA LEU A 71 -29.96 6.28 2.49
C LEU A 71 -29.79 6.44 4.01
N GLU A 72 -30.78 6.98 4.72
CA GLU A 72 -30.77 7.08 6.19
C GLU A 72 -30.69 5.70 6.88
N ARG A 73 -31.31 4.68 6.29
CA ARG A 73 -31.27 3.30 6.84
C ARG A 73 -29.94 2.59 6.53
N LEU A 74 -29.30 2.91 5.41
CA LEU A 74 -28.02 2.31 5.03
C LEU A 74 -26.83 2.99 5.68
N LEU A 75 -26.92 4.28 5.99
CA LEU A 75 -25.85 5.07 6.57
C LEU A 75 -25.26 4.46 7.86
N PRO A 76 -26.07 4.00 8.85
CA PRO A 76 -25.56 3.40 10.08
C PRO A 76 -24.83 2.07 9.86
N VAL A 77 -25.03 1.40 8.73
CA VAL A 77 -24.32 0.17 8.36
C VAL A 77 -23.09 0.48 7.51
N LEU A 78 -23.22 1.37 6.54
CA LEU A 78 -22.13 1.73 5.62
C LEU A 78 -21.00 2.49 6.32
N LEU A 79 -21.33 3.40 7.24
CA LEU A 79 -20.35 4.19 7.95
C LEU A 79 -19.37 3.34 8.79
N PRO A 80 -19.83 2.43 9.68
CA PRO A 80 -18.91 1.56 10.41
C PRO A 80 -18.16 0.60 9.50
N LEU A 81 -18.77 0.09 8.43
CA LEU A 81 -18.09 -0.75 7.46
C LEU A 81 -16.94 0.01 6.78
N LEU A 82 -17.18 1.26 6.38
CA LEU A 82 -16.16 2.11 5.77
C LEU A 82 -15.04 2.46 6.77
N LEU A 83 -15.36 2.69 8.03
CA LEU A 83 -14.36 2.90 9.09
C LEU A 83 -13.51 1.64 9.31
N VAL A 84 -14.13 0.47 9.38
CA VAL A 84 -13.40 -0.81 9.53
C VAL A 84 -12.50 -1.06 8.32
N THR A 85 -12.99 -0.87 7.11
CA THR A 85 -12.15 -1.05 5.91
C THR A 85 -11.01 -0.04 5.87
N ALA A 86 -11.25 1.22 6.21
CA ALA A 86 -10.21 2.25 6.26
C ALA A 86 -9.15 1.93 7.32
N THR A 87 -9.54 1.45 8.51
CA THR A 87 -8.59 1.05 9.56
C THR A 87 -7.78 -0.18 9.16
N VAL A 88 -8.39 -1.17 8.52
CA VAL A 88 -7.70 -2.35 7.99
C VAL A 88 -6.70 -1.96 6.92
N VAL A 89 -7.07 -1.12 5.95
CA VAL A 89 -6.17 -0.64 4.90
C VAL A 89 -5.00 0.16 5.50
N ALA A 90 -5.30 1.07 6.44
CA ALA A 90 -4.27 1.85 7.14
C ALA A 90 -3.32 0.95 7.93
N PHE A 91 -3.84 -0.10 8.58
CA PHE A 91 -3.03 -1.10 9.28
C PHE A 91 -2.09 -1.82 8.30
N PHE A 92 -2.60 -2.36 7.18
CA PHE A 92 -1.76 -3.05 6.19
C PHE A 92 -0.71 -2.12 5.57
N ALA A 93 -1.05 -0.85 5.30
CA ALA A 93 -0.10 0.13 4.82
C ALA A 93 1.01 0.45 5.84
N ALA A 94 0.66 0.54 7.13
CA ALA A 94 1.60 0.81 8.22
C ALA A 94 2.51 -0.39 8.53
N VAL A 95 2.05 -1.61 8.25
CA VAL A 95 2.75 -2.88 8.57
C VAL A 95 3.59 -3.40 7.39
N ASN A 96 3.61 -2.68 6.26
CA ASN A 96 4.42 -3.09 5.13
C ASN A 96 5.91 -2.79 5.40
N PRO A 97 6.80 -3.82 5.54
CA PRO A 97 8.20 -3.58 5.84
C PRO A 97 8.91 -2.97 4.62
N SER A 98 9.76 -1.99 4.89
CA SER A 98 10.69 -1.49 3.89
C SER A 98 11.75 -2.55 3.59
N THR A 99 12.19 -2.64 2.35
CA THR A 99 13.22 -3.59 1.94
C THR A 99 14.55 -3.25 2.60
N PRO A 100 15.21 -4.19 3.29
CA PRO A 100 16.51 -3.95 3.91
C PRO A 100 17.60 -3.73 2.87
N THR A 101 18.59 -2.91 3.22
CA THR A 101 19.74 -2.62 2.37
C THR A 101 20.97 -3.39 2.84
N PHE A 102 21.77 -3.86 1.90
CA PHE A 102 22.98 -4.64 2.13
C PHE A 102 24.19 -3.91 1.62
N VAL A 103 25.29 -3.93 2.38
CA VAL A 103 26.58 -3.34 2.01
C VAL A 103 27.69 -4.31 2.41
N ILE A 104 28.56 -4.66 1.48
CA ILE A 104 29.70 -5.52 1.75
C ILE A 104 30.85 -4.63 2.23
N LYS A 105 31.28 -4.79 3.48
CA LYS A 105 32.35 -4.01 4.10
C LYS A 105 33.73 -4.52 3.73
N SER A 106 33.89 -5.84 3.68
CA SER A 106 35.16 -6.46 3.32
C SER A 106 34.98 -7.88 2.84
N LEU A 107 35.92 -8.34 2.07
CA LEU A 107 36.08 -9.72 1.64
C LEU A 107 37.51 -10.17 2.04
N ALA A 108 37.59 -11.35 2.66
CA ALA A 108 38.87 -12.01 2.89
C ALA A 108 38.83 -13.41 2.27
N ILE A 109 39.95 -13.85 1.70
CA ILE A 109 40.06 -15.15 1.04
C ILE A 109 41.14 -15.94 1.76
N LYS A 110 40.77 -17.10 2.28
CA LYS A 110 41.67 -17.99 3.01
C LYS A 110 41.72 -19.38 2.35
N ASN A 111 42.89 -19.89 2.16
CA ASN A 111 43.05 -21.28 1.74
C ASN A 111 43.06 -22.17 2.98
N VAL A 112 42.02 -22.99 3.15
CA VAL A 112 41.88 -23.90 4.29
C VAL A 112 42.61 -25.23 4.01
N SER A 113 42.61 -25.66 2.75
CA SER A 113 43.29 -26.86 2.32
C SER A 113 43.75 -26.76 0.86
N ARG A 114 44.44 -27.82 0.35
CA ARG A 114 44.84 -27.87 -1.07
C ARG A 114 43.68 -27.82 -2.06
N SER A 115 42.48 -28.10 -1.64
CA SER A 115 41.28 -28.15 -2.50
C SER A 115 40.18 -27.17 -2.10
N VAL A 116 40.19 -26.59 -0.89
CA VAL A 116 39.13 -25.77 -0.35
C VAL A 116 39.62 -24.35 -0.06
N THR A 117 38.90 -23.40 -0.56
CA THR A 117 39.06 -21.97 -0.27
C THR A 117 37.83 -21.44 0.48
N GLU A 118 38.09 -20.68 1.50
CA GLU A 118 37.08 -19.96 2.29
C GLU A 118 37.04 -18.49 1.87
N TYR A 119 35.81 -17.98 1.68
CA TYR A 119 35.53 -16.60 1.34
C TYR A 119 34.75 -15.99 2.50
N ASP A 120 35.38 -15.11 3.26
CA ASP A 120 34.78 -14.44 4.41
C ASP A 120 34.26 -13.05 3.99
N PHE A 121 32.97 -12.91 3.92
CA PHE A 121 32.31 -11.63 3.62
C PHE A 121 31.84 -10.99 4.92
N ALA A 122 32.32 -9.77 5.21
CA ALA A 122 31.70 -8.92 6.23
C ALA A 122 30.62 -8.06 5.57
N VAL A 123 29.38 -8.31 5.93
CA VAL A 123 28.20 -7.70 5.34
C VAL A 123 27.49 -6.86 6.38
N SER A 124 27.17 -5.60 6.08
CA SER A 124 26.32 -4.75 6.90
C SER A 124 24.91 -4.75 6.31
N VAL A 125 23.95 -5.13 7.13
CA VAL A 125 22.53 -5.10 6.78
C VAL A 125 21.87 -3.95 7.52
N SER A 126 21.16 -3.09 6.82
CA SER A 126 20.42 -1.97 7.42
C SER A 126 18.93 -2.13 7.21
N ASN A 127 18.17 -2.02 8.29
CA ASN A 127 16.70 -2.03 8.26
C ASN A 127 16.19 -0.59 8.24
N PRO A 128 15.70 -0.06 7.11
CA PRO A 128 15.21 1.31 7.02
C PRO A 128 13.82 1.51 7.63
N SER A 129 13.13 0.43 8.01
CA SER A 129 11.81 0.52 8.62
C SER A 129 11.87 1.20 10.00
N ASN A 130 10.98 2.17 10.25
CA ASN A 130 10.95 2.90 11.51
C ASN A 130 10.18 2.18 12.64
N ARG A 131 9.39 1.16 12.33
CA ARG A 131 8.49 0.49 13.28
C ARG A 131 8.57 -1.03 13.24
N ILE A 132 9.15 -1.60 12.20
CA ILE A 132 9.13 -3.04 11.92
C ILE A 132 10.53 -3.60 12.13
N GLY A 133 10.67 -4.53 13.06
CA GLY A 133 11.86 -5.35 13.19
C GLY A 133 11.81 -6.52 12.20
N LEU A 134 12.95 -7.07 11.85
CA LEU A 134 13.10 -8.17 10.93
C LEU A 134 13.81 -9.34 11.61
N ALA A 135 13.15 -10.51 11.68
CA ALA A 135 13.77 -11.73 12.16
C ALA A 135 14.15 -12.57 10.93
N TYR A 136 15.44 -12.75 10.73
CA TYR A 136 16.01 -13.58 9.67
C TYR A 136 16.13 -15.02 10.16
N ALA A 137 15.55 -15.97 9.45
CA ALA A 137 15.73 -17.37 9.75
C ALA A 137 17.13 -17.84 9.34
N GLY A 138 17.74 -18.70 10.13
CA GLY A 138 18.99 -19.36 9.79
C GLY A 138 18.81 -20.36 8.63
N GLY A 139 19.93 -20.80 8.04
CA GLY A 139 19.92 -21.76 6.94
C GLY A 139 19.61 -21.15 5.56
N GLY A 140 19.59 -19.83 5.45
CA GLY A 140 19.49 -19.16 4.15
C GLY A 140 20.71 -19.48 3.29
N ARG A 141 20.48 -19.94 2.05
CA ARG A 141 21.57 -20.24 1.12
C ARG A 141 22.20 -18.95 0.62
N VAL A 142 23.54 -18.91 0.66
CA VAL A 142 24.34 -17.86 0.03
C VAL A 142 25.31 -18.52 -0.95
N ALA A 143 25.40 -17.95 -2.14
CA ALA A 143 26.33 -18.40 -3.18
C ALA A 143 27.15 -17.22 -3.70
N ALA A 144 28.43 -17.42 -3.88
CA ALA A 144 29.29 -16.51 -4.63
C ALA A 144 29.47 -17.05 -6.05
N CYS A 145 29.24 -16.20 -7.05
CA CYS A 145 29.35 -16.53 -8.46
C CYS A 145 30.42 -15.65 -9.13
N HIS A 146 31.11 -16.21 -10.09
CA HIS A 146 32.04 -15.50 -10.97
C HIS A 146 31.78 -15.96 -12.40
N ASP A 147 31.56 -15.02 -13.33
CA ASP A 147 31.21 -15.28 -14.73
C ASP A 147 30.06 -16.29 -14.89
N GLY A 148 29.01 -16.15 -14.05
CA GLY A 148 27.83 -17.00 -14.05
C GLY A 148 28.04 -18.42 -13.50
N LYS A 149 29.23 -18.72 -12.94
CA LYS A 149 29.55 -20.01 -12.30
C LYS A 149 29.62 -19.83 -10.80
N GLU A 150 28.95 -20.73 -10.06
CA GLU A 150 29.06 -20.80 -8.61
C GLU A 150 30.47 -21.22 -8.21
N ILE A 151 31.14 -20.39 -7.41
CA ILE A 151 32.51 -20.62 -6.95
C ILE A 151 32.59 -21.05 -5.49
N ALA A 152 31.61 -20.62 -4.67
CA ALA A 152 31.52 -20.97 -3.26
C ALA A 152 30.06 -20.88 -2.78
N THR A 153 29.74 -21.68 -1.76
CA THR A 153 28.43 -21.66 -1.11
C THR A 153 28.58 -21.68 0.41
N GLY A 154 27.53 -21.21 1.09
CA GLY A 154 27.42 -21.24 2.53
C GLY A 154 26.00 -20.98 2.97
N GLU A 155 25.84 -20.95 4.27
CA GLU A 155 24.57 -20.67 4.92
C GLU A 155 24.70 -19.49 5.87
N THR A 156 23.60 -18.78 6.06
CA THR A 156 23.53 -17.67 7.01
C THR A 156 23.04 -18.12 8.36
N SER A 157 23.58 -17.52 9.42
CA SER A 157 23.02 -17.64 10.77
C SER A 157 21.72 -16.84 10.87
N GLY A 158 20.75 -17.35 11.67
CA GLY A 158 19.57 -16.58 12.03
C GLY A 158 19.93 -15.41 12.94
N PHE A 159 19.30 -14.25 12.73
CA PHE A 159 19.48 -13.09 13.59
C PHE A 159 18.22 -12.22 13.61
N TYR A 160 18.14 -11.37 14.63
CA TYR A 160 17.07 -10.38 14.73
C TYR A 160 17.62 -8.98 14.58
N GLN A 161 16.94 -8.17 13.77
CA GLN A 161 17.28 -6.78 13.54
C GLN A 161 16.14 -5.88 13.97
N THR A 162 16.43 -4.98 14.90
CA THR A 162 15.46 -3.97 15.33
C THR A 162 15.23 -2.94 14.22
N HIS A 163 14.10 -2.27 14.26
CA HIS A 163 13.79 -1.18 13.37
C HIS A 163 14.85 -0.06 13.40
N GLY A 164 15.16 0.53 12.25
CA GLY A 164 16.10 1.64 12.12
C GLY A 164 17.54 1.31 12.51
N LYS A 165 17.92 0.03 12.62
CA LYS A 165 19.27 -0.38 13.02
C LYS A 165 20.01 -1.08 11.88
N SER A 166 21.33 -1.01 11.96
CA SER A 166 22.23 -1.81 11.11
C SER A 166 22.88 -2.91 11.94
N THR A 167 23.08 -4.08 11.32
CA THR A 167 23.69 -5.24 11.93
C THR A 167 24.80 -5.73 11.02
N ASP A 168 25.97 -5.97 11.58
CA ASP A 168 27.10 -6.53 10.84
C ASP A 168 27.08 -8.06 10.98
N LEU A 169 27.21 -8.72 9.84
CA LEU A 169 27.20 -10.18 9.72
C LEU A 169 28.48 -10.66 9.07
N GLU A 170 28.98 -11.77 9.53
CA GLU A 170 30.07 -12.48 8.90
C GLU A 170 29.50 -13.71 8.18
N VAL A 171 29.71 -13.79 6.87
CA VAL A 171 29.19 -14.86 6.00
C VAL A 171 30.38 -15.59 5.42
N VAL A 172 30.54 -16.84 5.83
CA VAL A 172 31.64 -17.70 5.39
C VAL A 172 31.15 -18.65 4.30
N LEU A 173 31.74 -18.53 3.12
CA LEU A 173 31.41 -19.41 1.98
C LEU A 173 32.60 -20.32 1.70
N ARG A 174 32.32 -21.56 1.38
CA ARG A 174 33.34 -22.58 1.04
C ARG A 174 33.22 -22.97 -0.42
N GLY A 175 34.34 -23.02 -1.09
CA GLY A 175 34.42 -23.36 -2.51
C GLY A 175 35.71 -24.03 -2.92
N SER A 176 35.81 -24.31 -4.21
CA SER A 176 37.04 -24.94 -4.78
C SER A 176 38.12 -23.89 -5.01
N ASN A 177 39.38 -24.25 -4.67
CA ASN A 177 40.54 -23.38 -4.90
C ASN A 177 40.88 -23.16 -6.39
N LYS A 178 40.28 -23.97 -7.28
CA LYS A 178 40.47 -23.85 -8.74
C LYS A 178 39.52 -22.86 -9.37
N ALA A 179 38.54 -22.35 -8.62
CA ALA A 179 37.47 -21.51 -9.14
C ALA A 179 37.94 -20.10 -9.52
N LEU A 180 38.96 -19.57 -8.83
CA LEU A 180 39.53 -18.23 -9.13
C LEU A 180 41.06 -18.34 -9.35
N LYS A 181 41.52 -17.76 -10.45
CA LYS A 181 42.96 -17.61 -10.70
C LYS A 181 43.47 -16.40 -9.92
N ALA A 182 44.53 -16.58 -9.13
CA ALA A 182 45.08 -15.58 -8.21
C ALA A 182 45.66 -14.32 -8.86
N SER A 183 45.58 -14.18 -10.18
CA SER A 183 46.23 -13.08 -10.94
C SER A 183 45.27 -12.18 -11.71
N GLU A 184 43.95 -12.30 -11.49
CA GLU A 184 42.98 -11.47 -12.22
C GLU A 184 42.79 -10.12 -11.53
N LYS A 185 43.24 -9.04 -12.18
CA LYS A 185 42.94 -7.66 -11.79
C LYS A 185 41.51 -7.33 -12.21
N GLY A 186 40.73 -6.73 -11.31
CA GLY A 186 39.39 -6.27 -11.62
C GLY A 186 38.32 -7.39 -11.63
N LEU A 187 38.49 -8.39 -10.77
CA LEU A 187 37.55 -9.50 -10.66
C LEU A 187 36.17 -9.05 -10.21
N ARG A 188 35.12 -9.55 -10.86
CA ARG A 188 33.73 -9.36 -10.47
C ARG A 188 33.22 -10.61 -9.76
N ILE A 189 32.73 -10.45 -8.56
CA ILE A 189 32.09 -11.49 -7.78
C ILE A 189 30.64 -11.07 -7.52
N GLU A 190 29.71 -11.93 -7.87
CA GLU A 190 28.30 -11.78 -7.59
C GLU A 190 27.95 -12.62 -6.36
N LEU A 191 27.43 -11.97 -5.32
CA LEU A 191 26.93 -12.62 -4.10
C LEU A 191 25.42 -12.71 -4.16
N VAL A 192 24.89 -13.92 -4.24
CA VAL A 192 23.44 -14.18 -4.27
C VAL A 192 23.03 -14.82 -2.96
N ALA A 193 22.05 -14.24 -2.28
CA ALA A 193 21.54 -14.76 -1.03
C ALA A 193 20.01 -14.78 -1.00
N ASN A 194 19.44 -15.84 -0.43
CA ASN A 194 18.02 -15.97 -0.19
C ASN A 194 17.76 -16.19 1.31
N PHE A 195 17.02 -15.28 1.89
CA PHE A 195 16.64 -15.32 3.30
C PHE A 195 15.14 -15.52 3.45
N SER A 196 14.77 -16.21 4.52
CA SER A 196 13.41 -16.23 5.02
C SER A 196 13.30 -15.21 6.15
N VAL A 197 12.42 -14.25 6.04
CA VAL A 197 12.31 -13.13 6.97
C VAL A 197 10.91 -13.04 7.53
N ASN A 198 10.79 -12.92 8.86
CA ASN A 198 9.56 -12.68 9.57
C ASN A 198 9.56 -11.23 10.10
N PRO A 199 8.77 -10.32 9.54
CA PRO A 199 8.62 -8.99 10.11
C PRO A 199 7.94 -9.04 11.46
N LYS A 200 8.39 -8.20 12.42
CA LYS A 200 7.84 -8.11 13.78
C LYS A 200 7.42 -6.67 14.10
N VAL A 201 6.22 -6.52 14.64
CA VAL A 201 5.67 -5.22 15.07
C VAL A 201 5.16 -5.36 16.50
N GLY A 202 5.74 -4.62 17.43
CA GLY A 202 5.28 -4.62 18.83
C GLY A 202 5.25 -6.01 19.49
N GLY A 203 6.13 -6.94 19.06
CA GLY A 203 6.16 -8.32 19.55
C GLY A 203 5.31 -9.32 18.76
N LEU A 204 4.45 -8.87 17.86
CA LEU A 204 3.69 -9.73 16.96
C LEU A 204 4.54 -10.10 15.75
N GLU A 205 4.63 -11.39 15.46
CA GLU A 205 5.22 -11.90 14.21
C GLU A 205 4.17 -11.85 13.10
N LEU A 206 4.59 -11.28 11.97
CA LEU A 206 3.79 -11.27 10.76
C LEU A 206 4.12 -12.49 9.90
N TRP A 207 3.42 -12.62 8.78
CA TRP A 207 3.66 -13.70 7.83
C TRP A 207 5.07 -13.65 7.25
N ARG A 208 5.63 -14.84 7.08
CA ARG A 208 6.96 -15.06 6.50
C ARG A 208 7.03 -14.52 5.08
N ARG A 209 8.14 -13.87 4.76
CA ARG A 209 8.47 -13.37 3.43
C ARG A 209 9.80 -13.91 2.95
N SER A 210 9.97 -14.03 1.66
CA SER A 210 11.25 -14.36 1.04
C SER A 210 11.98 -13.08 0.65
N LEU A 211 13.24 -12.96 1.04
CA LEU A 211 14.11 -11.85 0.69
C LEU A 211 15.22 -12.35 -0.20
N ALA A 212 15.23 -11.93 -1.45
CA ALA A 212 16.31 -12.18 -2.40
C ALA A 212 17.27 -10.98 -2.39
N VAL A 213 18.55 -11.26 -2.27
CA VAL A 213 19.65 -10.29 -2.26
C VAL A 213 20.65 -10.64 -3.34
N ASN A 214 21.02 -9.66 -4.14
CA ASN A 214 22.07 -9.78 -5.15
C ASN A 214 23.04 -8.62 -5.00
N CYS A 215 24.31 -8.91 -4.78
CA CYS A 215 25.39 -7.93 -4.64
C CYS A 215 26.49 -8.19 -5.67
N ASP A 216 26.70 -7.25 -6.56
CA ASP A 216 27.83 -7.20 -7.49
C ASP A 216 29.02 -6.49 -6.84
N VAL A 217 30.11 -7.19 -6.69
CA VAL A 217 31.34 -6.68 -6.07
C VAL A 217 32.49 -6.72 -7.05
N LYS A 218 33.11 -5.58 -7.29
CA LYS A 218 34.37 -5.50 -8.06
C LYS A 218 35.53 -5.36 -7.10
N VAL A 219 36.50 -6.24 -7.23
CA VAL A 219 37.73 -6.25 -6.44
C VAL A 219 38.93 -5.89 -7.30
N THR A 220 39.84 -5.09 -6.75
CA THR A 220 41.01 -4.61 -7.50
C THR A 220 42.11 -5.65 -7.58
N GLU A 221 42.33 -6.41 -6.54
CA GLU A 221 43.39 -7.39 -6.44
C GLU A 221 43.02 -8.52 -5.48
N LEU A 222 43.24 -9.74 -5.91
CA LEU A 222 43.06 -10.94 -5.11
C LEU A 222 44.42 -11.31 -4.48
N ASP A 223 44.63 -10.90 -3.24
CA ASP A 223 45.75 -11.40 -2.48
C ASP A 223 45.30 -12.51 -1.53
N LYS A 224 45.84 -13.70 -1.72
CA LYS A 224 45.50 -14.84 -0.87
C LYS A 224 46.05 -14.59 0.55
N ASN A 225 45.21 -14.78 1.54
CA ASN A 225 45.44 -14.51 2.97
C ASN A 225 45.49 -13.04 3.40
N LYS A 226 44.96 -12.12 2.60
CA LYS A 226 44.76 -10.74 2.98
C LYS A 226 43.31 -10.27 2.74
N LYS A 227 42.92 -9.16 3.37
CA LYS A 227 41.67 -8.47 3.04
C LYS A 227 41.74 -7.92 1.62
N VAL A 228 40.75 -8.31 0.81
CA VAL A 228 40.63 -7.89 -0.57
C VAL A 228 40.06 -6.48 -0.62
N ARG A 229 40.64 -5.60 -1.41
CA ARG A 229 40.15 -4.22 -1.58
C ARG A 229 38.99 -4.20 -2.57
N ILE A 230 37.82 -3.80 -2.09
CA ILE A 230 36.62 -3.58 -2.91
C ILE A 230 36.76 -2.22 -3.61
N SER A 231 36.64 -2.20 -4.93
CA SER A 231 36.68 -0.97 -5.74
C SER A 231 35.28 -0.38 -5.95
N SER A 232 34.30 -1.20 -6.17
CA SER A 232 32.90 -0.80 -6.26
C SER A 232 31.98 -1.95 -5.86
N GLN A 233 30.81 -1.62 -5.37
CA GLN A 233 29.75 -2.58 -5.07
C GLN A 233 28.39 -2.01 -5.44
N ASP A 234 27.49 -2.87 -5.87
CA ASP A 234 26.09 -2.57 -6.11
C ASP A 234 25.26 -3.71 -5.56
N CYS A 235 24.42 -3.42 -4.55
CA CYS A 235 23.58 -4.41 -3.91
C CYS A 235 22.12 -4.09 -4.14
N SER A 236 21.38 -5.03 -4.67
CA SER A 236 19.93 -4.99 -4.79
C SER A 236 19.27 -6.01 -3.89
N SER A 237 18.16 -5.64 -3.29
CA SER A 237 17.36 -6.55 -2.47
C SER A 237 15.90 -6.46 -2.85
N LYS A 238 15.18 -7.58 -2.86
CA LYS A 238 13.76 -7.67 -3.19
C LYS A 238 13.05 -8.55 -2.17
N LEU A 239 12.00 -7.99 -1.57
CA LEU A 239 11.15 -8.70 -0.63
C LEU A 239 9.92 -9.21 -1.36
N HIS A 240 9.74 -10.53 -1.37
CA HIS A 240 8.60 -11.21 -1.99
C HIS A 240 7.58 -11.62 -0.92
N SER A 241 6.30 -11.50 -1.28
CA SER A 241 5.16 -11.92 -0.45
C SER A 241 4.95 -13.41 -0.55
#